data_955b5572dec1f357212ebe4763859a8a
#
_entry.id   955b5572dec1f357212ebe4763859a8a
#
_cell.length_a   1.000
_cell.length_b   1.000
_cell.length_c   1.000
_cell.angle_alpha   90.00
_cell.angle_beta   90.00
_cell.angle_gamma   90.00
#
_symmetry.space_group_name_H-M   'P 1'
#
loop_
_entity.id
_entity.type
_entity.pdbx_description
1 polymer ?
#
loop_
_entity_poly.entity_id
_entity_poly.type
_entity_poly.pdbx_seq_one_letter_code
_entity_poly.pdbx_strand_id
1 'polypeptide(L)'
;MKFAFTFLFTCFSTILIAQTTTNSATIKKSLEKKSQMIQTSLVKNIAFTNIGPTVMSGRVADIAVNPENPTEFYVGYASGGLWYTNNNGTTFRPILDNSPTQNIGDIAVDWNTGAIWVGTGEKNSSRSSYAGIGVLKSLDKGETWNNVGLRDSHHISRILINPNNPNEVVVGVIGHLYSSNNQRGVFKTMDGGKTWSKKLFINENTGIIDVAFAPGNFKVMYASSWERERKAWNFDGDGKNSGIYKSINGGDSWIKISDNSGLPVGNGVGRIGLAVFNENTVYALHDNQFRRKNEKKKRASN
;
A
#
# COMPACT_ATOMS: atom_id res chain seq x y z
N MET A 1 -7.35 41.10 60.46
CA MET A 1 -6.45 40.94 59.30
C MET A 1 -6.71 39.62 58.66
N LYS A 2 -7.38 39.60 57.47
CA LYS A 2 -7.63 38.39 56.70
C LYS A 2 -6.63 38.42 55.57
N PHE A 3 -5.70 37.46 55.54
CA PHE A 3 -4.80 37.25 54.39
C PHE A 3 -5.53 36.41 53.34
N ALA A 4 -5.79 37.02 52.19
CA ALA A 4 -6.25 36.31 51.02
C ALA A 4 -5.03 35.78 50.26
N PHE A 5 -4.87 34.46 50.23
CA PHE A 5 -3.88 33.78 49.37
C PHE A 5 -4.48 33.67 47.96
N THR A 6 -4.00 34.50 47.06
CA THR A 6 -4.33 34.36 45.62
C THR A 6 -3.37 33.35 45.01
N PHE A 7 -3.89 32.15 44.74
CA PHE A 7 -3.15 31.10 44.00
C PHE A 7 -3.16 31.44 42.51
N LEU A 8 -2.05 31.95 42.02
CA LEU A 8 -1.86 32.19 40.59
C LEU A 8 -1.58 30.84 39.89
N PHE A 9 -2.61 30.24 39.31
CA PHE A 9 -2.49 29.03 38.47
C PHE A 9 -1.94 29.45 37.11
N THR A 10 -0.62 29.44 36.94
CA THR A 10 0.01 29.53 35.61
C THR A 10 -0.25 28.24 34.84
N CYS A 11 -1.28 28.26 34.00
CA CYS A 11 -1.50 27.23 33.01
C CYS A 11 -0.33 27.26 32.01
N PHE A 12 0.66 26.40 32.19
CA PHE A 12 1.63 26.07 31.17
C PHE A 12 0.86 25.26 30.11
N SER A 13 0.32 25.92 29.09
CA SER A 13 -0.12 25.29 27.87
C SER A 13 1.14 24.76 27.14
N THR A 14 1.52 23.52 27.43
CA THR A 14 2.44 22.79 26.56
C THR A 14 1.76 22.68 25.21
N ILE A 15 2.24 23.46 24.26
CA ILE A 15 1.88 23.26 22.84
C ILE A 15 2.41 21.88 22.50
N LEU A 16 1.54 20.88 22.50
CA LEU A 16 1.82 19.56 21.96
C LEU A 16 1.97 19.74 20.45
N ILE A 17 3.20 20.01 20.02
CA ILE A 17 3.54 19.97 18.60
C ILE A 17 3.42 18.50 18.21
N ALA A 18 2.34 18.16 17.50
CA ALA A 18 2.20 16.84 16.92
C ALA A 18 3.44 16.58 16.04
N GLN A 19 4.10 15.45 16.26
CA GLN A 19 5.29 15.10 15.50
C GLN A 19 4.91 15.04 14.01
N THR A 20 5.58 15.83 13.17
CA THR A 20 5.37 15.80 11.73
C THR A 20 5.89 14.48 11.16
N THR A 21 5.23 14.01 10.11
CA THR A 21 5.66 12.80 9.38
C THR A 21 7.09 12.97 8.87
N THR A 22 7.93 11.95 9.05
CA THR A 22 9.30 11.96 8.49
C THR A 22 9.22 12.03 6.97
N ASN A 23 9.78 13.09 6.39
CA ASN A 23 9.73 13.29 4.94
C ASN A 23 10.65 12.31 4.19
N SER A 24 10.32 12.05 2.94
CA SER A 24 11.02 11.10 2.08
C SER A 24 12.50 11.45 1.84
N ALA A 25 12.87 12.75 1.86
CA ALA A 25 14.27 13.18 1.71
C ALA A 25 15.10 12.79 2.93
N THR A 26 14.55 12.90 4.15
CA THR A 26 15.20 12.47 5.38
C THR A 26 15.41 10.95 5.40
N ILE A 27 14.40 10.19 4.96
CA ILE A 27 14.50 8.72 4.83
C ILE A 27 15.62 8.36 3.84
N LYS A 28 15.63 8.98 2.66
CA LYS A 28 16.68 8.78 1.65
C LYS A 28 18.06 9.03 2.21
N LYS A 29 18.28 10.18 2.87
CA LYS A 29 19.55 10.55 3.49
C LYS A 29 19.98 9.53 4.56
N SER A 30 19.06 9.01 5.35
CA SER A 30 19.34 7.99 6.37
C SER A 30 19.79 6.67 5.74
N LEU A 31 19.16 6.25 4.62
CA LEU A 31 19.55 5.05 3.89
C LEU A 31 20.93 5.20 3.22
N GLU A 32 21.22 6.36 2.64
CA GLU A 32 22.54 6.69 2.09
C GLU A 32 23.62 6.64 3.17
N LYS A 33 23.35 7.22 4.36
CA LYS A 33 24.26 7.15 5.50
C LYS A 33 24.49 5.70 5.96
N LYS A 34 23.41 4.89 6.04
CA LYS A 34 23.52 3.45 6.36
C LYS A 34 24.44 2.74 5.36
N SER A 35 24.27 2.99 4.05
CA SER A 35 25.11 2.40 3.00
C SER A 35 26.58 2.78 3.16
N GLN A 36 26.87 4.06 3.42
CA GLN A 36 28.24 4.53 3.68
C GLN A 36 28.85 3.85 4.92
N MET A 37 28.08 3.74 6.01
CA MET A 37 28.54 3.07 7.23
C MET A 37 28.88 1.59 6.98
N ILE A 38 28.09 0.89 6.16
CA ILE A 38 28.37 -0.50 5.78
C ILE A 38 29.70 -0.58 5.02
N GLN A 39 29.94 0.30 4.06
CA GLN A 39 31.16 0.32 3.24
C GLN A 39 32.43 0.63 4.05
N THR A 40 32.31 1.47 5.08
CA THR A 40 33.42 1.87 5.95
C THR A 40 33.57 1.01 7.21
N SER A 41 32.67 0.05 7.43
CA SER A 41 32.67 -0.82 8.60
C SER A 41 33.93 -1.69 8.65
N LEU A 42 34.51 -1.81 9.82
CA LEU A 42 35.65 -2.71 10.07
C LEU A 42 35.29 -4.19 9.88
N VAL A 43 34.00 -4.51 10.02
CA VAL A 43 33.45 -5.89 9.88
C VAL A 43 32.75 -6.12 8.52
N LYS A 44 32.91 -5.24 7.55
CA LYS A 44 32.24 -5.34 6.25
C LYS A 44 32.51 -6.62 5.48
N ASN A 45 33.67 -7.25 5.73
CA ASN A 45 34.09 -8.48 5.07
C ASN A 45 33.71 -9.76 5.88
N ILE A 46 33.01 -9.58 7.02
CA ILE A 46 32.52 -10.71 7.81
C ILE A 46 31.10 -11.01 7.31
N ALA A 47 30.91 -12.18 6.72
CA ALA A 47 29.61 -12.65 6.30
C ALA A 47 28.77 -13.01 7.53
N PHE A 48 27.59 -12.39 7.65
CA PHE A 48 26.59 -12.76 8.64
C PHE A 48 25.57 -13.68 7.97
N THR A 49 25.28 -14.80 8.61
CA THR A 49 24.23 -15.71 8.18
C THR A 49 22.99 -15.47 9.02
N ASN A 50 21.87 -15.23 8.38
CA ASN A 50 20.57 -15.16 9.07
C ASN A 50 20.21 -16.57 9.57
N ILE A 51 20.12 -16.75 10.88
CA ILE A 51 19.75 -18.03 11.54
C ILE A 51 18.30 -18.04 12.01
N GLY A 52 17.54 -17.04 11.69
CA GLY A 52 16.11 -16.99 12.03
C GLY A 52 15.57 -15.58 12.27
N PRO A 53 14.26 -15.48 12.48
CA PRO A 53 13.30 -16.58 12.56
C PRO A 53 13.15 -17.34 11.24
N THR A 54 13.02 -18.66 11.30
CA THR A 54 12.82 -19.54 10.14
C THR A 54 11.34 -19.73 9.79
N VAL A 55 10.46 -19.15 10.58
CA VAL A 55 9.02 -19.21 10.41
C VAL A 55 8.53 -17.85 9.88
N MET A 56 7.83 -17.89 8.77
CA MET A 56 7.14 -16.73 8.20
C MET A 56 6.09 -16.23 9.20
N SER A 57 6.02 -14.92 9.40
CA SER A 57 5.11 -14.30 10.36
C SER A 57 4.40 -13.10 9.78
N GLY A 58 3.20 -12.86 10.30
CA GLY A 58 2.36 -11.74 9.91
C GLY A 58 1.24 -12.11 8.93
N ARG A 59 0.50 -11.10 8.50
CA ARG A 59 -0.58 -11.26 7.52
C ARG A 59 0.00 -11.37 6.12
N VAL A 60 -0.49 -12.31 5.32
CA VAL A 60 -0.22 -12.34 3.88
C VAL A 60 -0.90 -11.12 3.25
N ALA A 61 -0.12 -10.26 2.62
CA ALA A 61 -0.61 -9.08 1.92
C ALA A 61 -0.96 -9.40 0.46
N ASP A 62 -0.15 -10.27 -0.16
CA ASP A 62 -0.33 -10.67 -1.56
C ASP A 62 0.44 -11.95 -1.89
N ILE A 63 0.06 -12.62 -2.99
CA ILE A 63 0.72 -13.80 -3.55
C ILE A 63 0.84 -13.62 -5.06
N ALA A 64 2.04 -13.82 -5.61
CA ALA A 64 2.29 -13.83 -7.05
C ALA A 64 2.70 -15.23 -7.48
N VAL A 65 1.84 -15.88 -8.27
CA VAL A 65 2.05 -17.26 -8.75
C VAL A 65 2.54 -17.23 -10.19
N ASN A 66 3.52 -18.09 -10.51
CA ASN A 66 3.96 -18.27 -11.89
C ASN A 66 2.88 -19.02 -12.70
N PRO A 67 2.28 -18.39 -13.73
CA PRO A 67 1.20 -19.03 -14.49
C PRO A 67 1.65 -20.26 -15.28
N GLU A 68 2.94 -20.33 -15.67
CA GLU A 68 3.51 -21.46 -16.39
C GLU A 68 3.94 -22.61 -15.45
N ASN A 69 4.22 -22.29 -14.19
CA ASN A 69 4.61 -23.25 -13.17
C ASN A 69 4.00 -22.89 -11.81
N PRO A 70 2.76 -23.31 -11.49
CA PRO A 70 2.08 -22.93 -10.26
C PRO A 70 2.73 -23.41 -8.94
N THR A 71 3.75 -24.27 -9.02
CA THR A 71 4.56 -24.64 -7.85
C THR A 71 5.60 -23.60 -7.47
N GLU A 72 5.80 -22.61 -8.34
CA GLU A 72 6.69 -21.46 -8.15
C GLU A 72 5.87 -20.21 -7.84
N PHE A 73 6.10 -19.60 -6.67
CA PHE A 73 5.38 -18.39 -6.29
C PHE A 73 6.12 -17.59 -5.21
N TYR A 74 5.71 -16.34 -5.09
CA TYR A 74 6.14 -15.41 -4.05
C TYR A 74 5.00 -15.14 -3.08
N VAL A 75 5.33 -15.03 -1.78
CA VAL A 75 4.38 -14.65 -0.72
C VAL A 75 4.89 -13.39 -0.04
N GLY A 76 4.13 -12.31 -0.15
CA GLY A 76 4.40 -11.04 0.51
C GLY A 76 3.67 -10.94 1.84
N TYR A 77 4.42 -10.77 2.93
CA TYR A 77 3.87 -10.54 4.25
C TYR A 77 3.85 -9.05 4.59
N ALA A 78 2.78 -8.59 5.22
CA ALA A 78 2.58 -7.18 5.57
C ALA A 78 3.75 -6.55 6.35
N SER A 79 4.43 -7.35 7.19
CA SER A 79 5.59 -6.94 7.98
C SER A 79 6.66 -8.04 8.11
N GLY A 80 6.51 -9.12 7.36
CA GLY A 80 7.40 -10.29 7.40
C GLY A 80 8.24 -10.48 6.14
N GLY A 81 8.31 -9.46 5.27
CA GLY A 81 9.12 -9.51 4.05
C GLY A 81 8.51 -10.35 2.92
N LEU A 82 9.32 -10.61 1.91
CA LEU A 82 8.98 -11.37 0.72
C LEU A 82 9.67 -12.72 0.73
N TRP A 83 8.89 -13.77 0.51
CA TRP A 83 9.35 -15.15 0.54
C TRP A 83 9.09 -15.82 -0.80
N TYR A 84 10.02 -16.63 -1.23
CA TYR A 84 9.99 -17.35 -2.51
C TYR A 84 10.02 -18.85 -2.29
N THR A 85 9.22 -19.58 -3.08
CA THR A 85 9.25 -21.03 -3.22
C THR A 85 9.18 -21.45 -4.68
N ASN A 86 9.82 -22.56 -5.02
CA ASN A 86 9.73 -23.20 -6.34
C ASN A 86 9.32 -24.69 -6.24
N ASN A 87 8.82 -25.10 -5.06
CA ASN A 87 8.46 -26.48 -4.78
C ASN A 87 7.14 -26.58 -4.00
N ASN A 88 6.17 -25.75 -4.41
CA ASN A 88 4.82 -25.72 -3.85
C ASN A 88 4.78 -25.47 -2.34
N GLY A 89 5.68 -24.62 -1.83
CA GLY A 89 5.71 -24.26 -0.41
C GLY A 89 6.38 -25.28 0.52
N THR A 90 7.02 -26.32 -0.01
CA THR A 90 7.77 -27.27 0.81
C THR A 90 8.95 -26.58 1.51
N THR A 91 9.60 -25.67 0.82
CA THR A 91 10.62 -24.78 1.39
C THR A 91 10.42 -23.35 0.92
N PHE A 92 10.81 -22.40 1.77
CA PHE A 92 10.76 -20.97 1.45
C PHE A 92 12.12 -20.32 1.69
N ARG A 93 12.48 -19.37 0.83
CA ARG A 93 13.66 -18.51 0.96
C ARG A 93 13.23 -17.07 1.13
N PRO A 94 13.67 -16.34 2.17
CA PRO A 94 13.46 -14.90 2.28
C PRO A 94 14.30 -14.19 1.21
N ILE A 95 13.71 -13.22 0.51
CA ILE A 95 14.41 -12.48 -0.55
C ILE A 95 14.35 -10.96 -0.37
N LEU A 96 13.77 -10.48 0.72
CA LEU A 96 13.71 -9.05 1.03
C LEU A 96 14.62 -8.64 2.21
N ASP A 97 15.41 -9.56 2.76
CA ASP A 97 16.23 -9.33 3.96
C ASP A 97 17.25 -8.20 3.79
N ASN A 98 17.78 -8.04 2.58
CA ASN A 98 18.75 -7.00 2.25
C ASN A 98 18.08 -5.67 1.80
N SER A 99 16.76 -5.60 1.80
CA SER A 99 16.04 -4.39 1.41
C SER A 99 15.96 -3.37 2.57
N PRO A 100 15.66 -2.11 2.26
CA PRO A 100 15.50 -1.07 3.28
C PRO A 100 14.27 -1.27 4.18
N THR A 101 13.30 -2.09 3.78
CA THR A 101 12.05 -2.35 4.52
C THR A 101 11.54 -3.76 4.28
N GLN A 102 10.84 -4.31 5.28
CA GLN A 102 10.14 -5.60 5.20
C GLN A 102 8.61 -5.43 5.04
N ASN A 103 8.13 -4.18 4.95
CA ASN A 103 6.70 -3.89 4.94
C ASN A 103 6.16 -3.94 3.52
N ILE A 104 5.20 -4.84 3.26
CA ILE A 104 4.64 -5.08 1.92
C ILE A 104 3.16 -4.70 1.89
N GLY A 105 2.76 -3.98 0.85
CA GLY A 105 1.37 -3.71 0.50
C GLY A 105 0.88 -4.59 -0.65
N ASP A 106 1.73 -4.76 -1.69
CA ASP A 106 1.42 -5.53 -2.89
C ASP A 106 2.69 -5.99 -3.59
N ILE A 107 2.60 -7.07 -4.37
CA ILE A 107 3.71 -7.58 -5.19
C ILE A 107 3.25 -7.83 -6.62
N ALA A 108 4.13 -7.61 -7.57
CA ALA A 108 3.90 -8.00 -8.97
C ALA A 108 5.17 -8.57 -9.57
N VAL A 109 5.04 -9.61 -10.37
CA VAL A 109 6.17 -10.27 -11.03
C VAL A 109 5.92 -10.33 -12.53
N ASP A 110 6.87 -9.82 -13.27
CA ASP A 110 6.96 -10.12 -14.70
C ASP A 110 7.70 -11.44 -14.88
N TRP A 111 6.96 -12.51 -15.06
CA TRP A 111 7.50 -13.86 -15.15
C TRP A 111 8.34 -14.10 -16.41
N ASN A 112 8.19 -13.27 -17.46
CA ASN A 112 8.99 -13.37 -18.67
C ASN A 112 10.41 -12.83 -18.47
N THR A 113 10.54 -11.71 -17.76
CA THR A 113 11.85 -11.07 -17.51
C THR A 113 12.42 -11.43 -16.13
N GLY A 114 11.61 -11.96 -15.22
CA GLY A 114 11.97 -12.22 -13.84
C GLY A 114 12.03 -10.95 -12.96
N ALA A 115 11.54 -9.81 -13.45
CA ALA A 115 11.51 -8.59 -12.69
C ALA A 115 10.45 -8.65 -11.59
N ILE A 116 10.86 -8.37 -10.35
CA ILE A 116 9.99 -8.35 -9.18
C ILE A 116 9.75 -6.90 -8.75
N TRP A 117 8.49 -6.55 -8.55
CA TRP A 117 8.06 -5.26 -8.04
C TRP A 117 7.41 -5.43 -6.67
N VAL A 118 7.80 -4.61 -5.71
CA VAL A 118 7.23 -4.58 -4.36
C VAL A 118 6.72 -3.20 -4.05
N GLY A 119 5.41 -3.08 -3.89
CA GLY A 119 4.77 -1.91 -3.32
C GLY A 119 4.87 -2.00 -1.80
N THR A 120 5.60 -1.06 -1.20
CA THR A 120 5.87 -1.12 0.23
C THR A 120 4.77 -0.47 1.06
N GLY A 121 4.62 -0.93 2.32
CA GLY A 121 3.63 -0.43 3.27
C GLY A 121 2.26 -1.11 3.16
N GLU A 122 1.83 -1.72 4.24
CA GLU A 122 0.62 -2.55 4.28
C GLU A 122 -0.67 -1.74 4.10
N LYS A 123 -1.55 -2.19 3.19
CA LYS A 123 -2.77 -1.49 2.72
C LYS A 123 -3.99 -1.58 3.63
N ASN A 124 -4.00 -2.41 4.68
CA ASN A 124 -5.23 -2.69 5.45
C ASN A 124 -5.61 -1.63 6.49
N SER A 125 -4.76 -0.64 6.73
CA SER A 125 -5.06 0.50 7.63
C SER A 125 -5.32 0.12 9.09
N SER A 126 -4.77 -1.00 9.56
CA SER A 126 -4.77 -1.35 10.97
C SER A 126 -3.75 -0.47 11.75
N ARG A 127 -3.79 -0.52 13.10
CA ARG A 127 -2.77 0.17 13.90
C ARG A 127 -1.35 -0.38 13.67
N SER A 128 -1.25 -1.65 13.26
CA SER A 128 -0.01 -2.35 12.89
C SER A 128 0.27 -2.32 11.38
N SER A 129 -0.35 -1.43 10.62
CA SER A 129 -0.01 -1.20 9.22
C SER A 129 1.15 -0.22 9.15
N TYR A 130 2.35 -0.78 9.03
CA TYR A 130 3.58 0.01 8.99
C TYR A 130 3.78 0.66 7.63
N ALA A 131 4.31 1.89 7.64
CA ALA A 131 4.60 2.64 6.44
C ALA A 131 5.73 1.99 5.64
N GLY A 132 5.63 2.11 4.32
CA GLY A 132 6.67 1.78 3.36
C GLY A 132 7.46 3.00 2.92
N ILE A 133 8.25 2.82 1.88
CA ILE A 133 9.17 3.81 1.31
C ILE A 133 9.00 3.97 -0.21
N GLY A 134 7.85 3.61 -0.74
CA GLY A 134 7.54 3.64 -2.17
C GLY A 134 7.63 2.27 -2.83
N VAL A 135 8.03 2.24 -4.10
CA VAL A 135 8.14 1.03 -4.91
C VAL A 135 9.58 0.55 -4.95
N LEU A 136 9.80 -0.72 -4.64
CA LEU A 136 11.07 -1.42 -4.84
C LEU A 136 10.97 -2.29 -6.09
N LYS A 137 12.10 -2.41 -6.82
CA LYS A 137 12.23 -3.28 -7.98
C LYS A 137 13.52 -4.07 -7.91
N SER A 138 13.44 -5.36 -8.20
CA SER A 138 14.58 -6.25 -8.41
C SER A 138 14.57 -6.77 -9.84
N LEU A 139 15.77 -6.90 -10.43
CA LEU A 139 15.99 -7.50 -11.76
C LEU A 139 16.84 -8.78 -11.67
N ASP A 140 17.18 -9.21 -10.47
CA ASP A 140 18.07 -10.32 -10.15
C ASP A 140 17.45 -11.32 -9.17
N LYS A 141 16.14 -11.54 -9.27
CA LYS A 141 15.36 -12.48 -8.45
C LYS A 141 15.43 -12.19 -6.94
N GLY A 142 15.55 -10.91 -6.58
CA GLY A 142 15.53 -10.45 -5.19
C GLY A 142 16.89 -10.36 -4.50
N GLU A 143 17.99 -10.55 -5.21
CA GLU A 143 19.34 -10.39 -4.65
C GLU A 143 19.62 -8.91 -4.34
N THR A 144 19.23 -8.00 -5.25
CA THR A 144 19.33 -6.56 -5.03
C THR A 144 18.01 -5.84 -5.27
N TRP A 145 17.81 -4.73 -4.55
CA TRP A 145 16.59 -3.96 -4.58
C TRP A 145 16.87 -2.47 -4.82
N ASN A 146 16.23 -1.93 -5.85
CA ASN A 146 16.29 -0.51 -6.16
C ASN A 146 14.94 0.16 -5.84
N ASN A 147 14.98 1.30 -5.15
CA ASN A 147 13.78 2.10 -4.98
C ASN A 147 13.55 2.92 -6.26
N VAL A 148 12.45 2.64 -6.94
CA VAL A 148 12.08 3.23 -8.23
C VAL A 148 11.04 4.36 -8.11
N GLY A 149 10.82 4.90 -6.90
CA GLY A 149 10.01 6.12 -6.71
C GLY A 149 8.83 5.95 -5.76
N LEU A 150 7.92 6.92 -5.81
CA LEU A 150 6.74 7.03 -4.96
C LEU A 150 7.07 6.96 -3.46
N ARG A 151 8.16 7.60 -3.04
CA ARG A 151 8.74 7.46 -1.69
C ARG A 151 7.86 8.00 -0.57
N ASP A 152 6.97 8.94 -0.87
CA ASP A 152 6.01 9.54 0.08
C ASP A 152 4.63 8.88 0.02
N SER A 153 4.51 7.74 -0.67
CA SER A 153 3.24 7.00 -0.77
C SER A 153 2.83 6.34 0.54
N HIS A 154 3.77 5.95 1.36
CA HIS A 154 3.67 5.15 2.59
C HIS A 154 2.97 3.80 2.43
N HIS A 155 1.87 3.72 1.68
CA HIS A 155 1.10 2.50 1.52
C HIS A 155 0.68 2.32 0.06
N ILE A 156 1.23 1.30 -0.58
CA ILE A 156 0.89 0.90 -1.94
C ILE A 156 -0.11 -0.25 -1.89
N SER A 157 -1.19 -0.10 -2.62
CA SER A 157 -2.32 -1.03 -2.57
C SER A 157 -2.28 -2.08 -3.67
N ARG A 158 -1.80 -1.70 -4.86
CA ARG A 158 -1.78 -2.58 -6.03
C ARG A 158 -0.70 -2.16 -7.02
N ILE A 159 -0.06 -3.15 -7.65
CA ILE A 159 0.84 -2.96 -8.78
C ILE A 159 0.34 -3.81 -9.95
N LEU A 160 0.15 -3.19 -11.11
CA LEU A 160 -0.24 -3.87 -12.34
C LEU A 160 0.84 -3.66 -13.39
N ILE A 161 1.44 -4.74 -13.86
CA ILE A 161 2.41 -4.72 -14.97
C ILE A 161 1.63 -5.02 -16.25
N ASN A 162 1.85 -4.23 -17.31
CA ASN A 162 1.28 -4.54 -18.61
C ASN A 162 1.95 -5.80 -19.17
N PRO A 163 1.20 -6.89 -19.43
CA PRO A 163 1.77 -8.14 -19.90
C PRO A 163 2.44 -8.03 -21.29
N ASN A 164 2.04 -7.03 -22.07
CA ASN A 164 2.60 -6.78 -23.39
C ASN A 164 3.75 -5.74 -23.40
N ASN A 165 3.93 -5.01 -22.30
CA ASN A 165 4.98 -4.01 -22.14
C ASN A 165 5.39 -3.88 -20.69
N PRO A 166 6.41 -4.59 -20.20
CA PRO A 166 6.81 -4.60 -18.79
C PRO A 166 7.37 -3.26 -18.27
N ASN A 167 7.59 -2.29 -19.16
CA ASN A 167 7.94 -0.92 -18.76
C ASN A 167 6.71 -0.09 -18.41
N GLU A 168 5.52 -0.50 -18.82
CA GLU A 168 4.26 0.15 -18.48
C GLU A 168 3.68 -0.50 -17.21
N VAL A 169 3.65 0.27 -16.11
CA VAL A 169 3.16 -0.20 -14.82
C VAL A 169 2.22 0.84 -14.22
N VAL A 170 1.10 0.36 -13.69
CA VAL A 170 0.11 1.16 -12.97
C VAL A 170 0.13 0.80 -11.50
N VAL A 171 0.12 1.81 -10.62
CA VAL A 171 0.20 1.64 -9.17
C VAL A 171 -0.94 2.38 -8.47
N GLY A 172 -1.69 1.66 -7.64
CA GLY A 172 -2.63 2.23 -6.69
C GLY A 172 -1.92 2.63 -5.40
N VAL A 173 -2.17 3.86 -4.94
CA VAL A 173 -1.56 4.42 -3.72
C VAL A 173 -2.64 4.90 -2.77
N ILE A 174 -2.62 4.37 -1.54
CA ILE A 174 -3.54 4.81 -0.48
C ILE A 174 -3.03 6.11 0.16
N GLY A 175 -1.72 6.29 0.29
CA GLY A 175 -1.11 7.42 0.98
C GLY A 175 -0.93 7.19 2.48
N HIS A 176 -0.57 8.24 3.21
CA HIS A 176 -0.29 8.16 4.66
C HIS A 176 -1.47 7.64 5.47
N LEU A 177 -1.19 6.89 6.53
CA LEU A 177 -2.20 6.35 7.42
C LEU A 177 -2.70 7.39 8.43
N TYR A 178 -1.78 8.16 9.01
CA TYR A 178 -2.04 9.07 10.13
C TYR A 178 -2.02 10.56 9.76
N SER A 179 -1.87 10.88 8.48
CA SER A 179 -1.86 12.26 7.97
C SER A 179 -2.35 12.31 6.53
N SER A 180 -2.77 13.48 6.10
CA SER A 180 -2.99 13.77 4.69
C SER A 180 -1.66 13.80 3.92
N ASN A 181 -1.67 13.52 2.62
CA ASN A 181 -0.55 13.74 1.73
C ASN A 181 -1.00 13.76 0.27
N ASN A 182 -0.16 14.31 -0.60
CA ASN A 182 -0.45 14.46 -2.02
C ASN A 182 -0.04 13.25 -2.88
N GLN A 183 0.77 12.34 -2.36
CA GLN A 183 1.17 11.15 -3.10
C GLN A 183 0.18 10.00 -2.86
N ARG A 184 -1.06 10.25 -3.32
CA ARG A 184 -2.23 9.34 -3.30
C ARG A 184 -2.83 9.25 -4.68
N GLY A 185 -3.54 8.17 -4.97
CA GLY A 185 -4.25 8.02 -6.23
C GLY A 185 -3.70 6.91 -7.12
N VAL A 186 -3.86 7.05 -8.42
CA VAL A 186 -3.26 6.17 -9.42
C VAL A 186 -2.03 6.85 -10.02
N PHE A 187 -0.93 6.11 -10.05
CA PHE A 187 0.30 6.52 -10.71
C PHE A 187 0.65 5.53 -11.83
N LYS A 188 1.24 6.05 -12.91
CA LYS A 188 1.66 5.26 -14.07
C LYS A 188 3.09 5.59 -14.46
N THR A 189 3.85 4.59 -14.80
CA THR A 189 5.15 4.71 -15.47
C THR A 189 5.09 4.07 -16.86
N MET A 190 5.88 4.59 -17.79
CA MET A 190 6.08 4.05 -19.14
C MET A 190 7.53 3.64 -19.39
N ASP A 191 8.40 3.82 -18.40
CA ASP A 191 9.85 3.66 -18.50
C ASP A 191 10.44 2.73 -17.43
N GLY A 192 9.60 1.82 -16.93
CA GLY A 192 10.01 0.82 -15.95
C GLY A 192 10.30 1.37 -14.56
N GLY A 193 9.65 2.49 -14.20
CA GLY A 193 9.72 3.09 -12.87
C GLY A 193 10.73 4.23 -12.76
N LYS A 194 11.37 4.66 -13.84
CA LYS A 194 12.30 5.80 -13.81
C LYS A 194 11.55 7.11 -13.56
N THR A 195 10.38 7.27 -14.18
CA THR A 195 9.47 8.41 -13.95
C THR A 195 8.05 7.94 -13.69
N TRP A 196 7.29 8.75 -12.93
CA TRP A 196 5.90 8.47 -12.57
C TRP A 196 5.01 9.67 -12.86
N SER A 197 3.87 9.41 -13.49
CA SER A 197 2.80 10.38 -13.73
C SER A 197 1.60 10.05 -12.88
N LYS A 198 1.06 11.04 -12.15
CA LYS A 198 -0.18 10.90 -11.39
C LYS A 198 -1.36 10.98 -12.37
N LYS A 199 -2.17 9.92 -12.46
CA LYS A 199 -3.27 9.77 -13.43
C LYS A 199 -4.65 9.93 -12.82
N LEU A 200 -4.78 9.67 -11.51
CA LEU A 200 -6.00 9.93 -10.74
C LEU A 200 -5.61 10.47 -9.38
N PHE A 201 -6.19 11.62 -9.03
CA PHE A 201 -6.08 12.20 -7.70
C PHE A 201 -7.46 12.74 -7.28
N ILE A 202 -7.93 12.37 -6.11
CA ILE A 202 -9.23 12.77 -5.61
C ILE A 202 -9.04 13.91 -4.60
N ASN A 203 -8.35 13.64 -3.51
CA ASN A 203 -7.93 14.63 -2.52
C ASN A 203 -6.84 14.03 -1.60
N GLU A 204 -6.34 14.81 -0.64
CA GLU A 204 -5.26 14.43 0.26
C GLU A 204 -5.62 13.38 1.33
N ASN A 205 -6.90 12.99 1.45
CA ASN A 205 -7.38 12.00 2.42
C ASN A 205 -7.94 10.74 1.74
N THR A 206 -8.12 10.75 0.41
CA THR A 206 -8.70 9.64 -0.35
C THR A 206 -7.63 9.01 -1.24
N GLY A 207 -7.31 7.76 -0.98
CA GLY A 207 -6.37 6.99 -1.79
C GLY A 207 -7.07 5.94 -2.65
N ILE A 208 -6.29 5.20 -3.45
CA ILE A 208 -6.77 4.06 -4.24
C ILE A 208 -6.43 2.78 -3.49
N ILE A 209 -7.44 1.97 -3.18
CA ILE A 209 -7.29 0.73 -2.41
C ILE A 209 -7.17 -0.50 -3.30
N ASP A 210 -7.77 -0.47 -4.48
CA ASP A 210 -7.68 -1.56 -5.44
C ASP A 210 -7.68 -1.04 -6.87
N VAL A 211 -6.94 -1.73 -7.75
CA VAL A 211 -6.92 -1.49 -9.19
C VAL A 211 -6.84 -2.84 -9.88
N ALA A 212 -7.65 -3.04 -10.91
CA ALA A 212 -7.62 -4.25 -11.72
C ALA A 212 -7.87 -3.91 -13.19
N PHE A 213 -7.31 -4.69 -14.11
CA PHE A 213 -7.57 -4.56 -15.55
C PHE A 213 -8.39 -5.73 -16.07
N ALA A 214 -9.06 -5.52 -17.19
CA ALA A 214 -9.83 -6.56 -17.85
C ALA A 214 -8.92 -7.65 -18.42
N PRO A 215 -9.16 -8.93 -18.14
CA PRO A 215 -8.37 -10.02 -18.71
C PRO A 215 -8.22 -9.88 -20.21
N GLY A 216 -6.96 -9.93 -20.69
CA GLY A 216 -6.61 -9.77 -22.12
C GLY A 216 -6.61 -8.32 -22.64
N ASN A 217 -7.08 -7.34 -21.87
CA ASN A 217 -7.09 -5.93 -22.29
C ASN A 217 -6.62 -4.97 -21.19
N PHE A 218 -5.34 -4.65 -21.19
CA PHE A 218 -4.75 -3.71 -20.24
C PHE A 218 -5.25 -2.25 -20.40
N LYS A 219 -5.94 -1.93 -21.51
CA LYS A 219 -6.52 -0.59 -21.71
C LYS A 219 -7.74 -0.34 -20.84
N VAL A 220 -8.50 -1.40 -20.51
CA VAL A 220 -9.71 -1.29 -19.70
C VAL A 220 -9.37 -1.64 -18.25
N MET A 221 -9.49 -0.65 -17.36
CA MET A 221 -9.16 -0.79 -15.95
C MET A 221 -10.27 -0.25 -15.05
N TYR A 222 -10.35 -0.81 -13.86
CA TYR A 222 -11.18 -0.33 -12.78
C TYR A 222 -10.35 -0.04 -11.55
N ALA A 223 -10.66 1.05 -10.86
CA ALA A 223 -10.01 1.44 -9.60
C ALA A 223 -11.07 1.75 -8.55
N SER A 224 -10.80 1.39 -7.31
CA SER A 224 -11.63 1.78 -6.18
C SER A 224 -10.89 2.75 -5.28
N SER A 225 -11.55 3.86 -4.94
CA SER A 225 -11.05 4.82 -3.97
C SER A 225 -11.58 4.50 -2.57
N TRP A 226 -10.79 4.88 -1.58
CA TRP A 226 -11.13 4.76 -0.18
C TRP A 226 -10.75 6.02 0.58
N GLU A 227 -11.77 6.74 1.05
CA GLU A 227 -11.61 7.86 1.97
C GLU A 227 -11.51 7.30 3.38
N ARG A 228 -10.41 7.61 4.07
CA ARG A 228 -10.17 7.13 5.42
C ARG A 228 -9.31 8.09 6.22
N GLU A 229 -9.55 8.13 7.51
CA GLU A 229 -8.70 8.81 8.48
C GLU A 229 -8.43 7.89 9.68
N ARG A 230 -7.18 7.76 10.08
CA ARG A 230 -6.80 7.08 11.31
C ARG A 230 -6.10 8.02 12.27
N LYS A 231 -6.58 7.99 13.50
CA LYS A 231 -5.93 8.62 14.68
C LYS A 231 -5.58 7.51 15.68
N ALA A 232 -4.75 7.83 16.66
CA ALA A 232 -4.39 6.85 17.71
C ALA A 232 -5.64 6.33 18.45
N TRP A 233 -6.67 7.16 18.59
CA TRP A 233 -7.91 6.89 19.33
C TRP A 233 -9.13 6.63 18.43
N ASN A 234 -9.07 6.90 17.13
CA ASN A 234 -10.21 6.76 16.21
C ASN A 234 -9.82 6.21 14.85
N PHE A 235 -10.79 5.65 14.15
CA PHE A 235 -10.67 5.27 12.74
C PHE A 235 -11.99 5.53 12.03
N ASP A 236 -11.95 6.46 11.07
CA ASP A 236 -13.03 6.71 10.13
C ASP A 236 -12.66 6.02 8.81
N GLY A 237 -13.39 4.95 8.48
CA GLY A 237 -13.07 4.06 7.37
C GLY A 237 -14.04 4.16 6.21
N ASP A 238 -14.79 5.27 6.11
CA ASP A 238 -15.77 5.52 5.07
C ASP A 238 -15.85 7.02 4.74
N GLY A 239 -16.36 7.34 3.56
CA GLY A 239 -16.53 8.72 3.16
C GLY A 239 -17.10 8.89 1.75
N LYS A 240 -17.61 10.10 1.48
CA LYS A 240 -18.28 10.47 0.22
C LYS A 240 -17.38 10.38 -1.03
N ASN A 241 -16.08 10.39 -0.83
CA ASN A 241 -15.12 10.31 -1.93
C ASN A 241 -14.66 8.86 -2.22
N SER A 242 -15.16 7.88 -1.45
CA SER A 242 -15.04 6.46 -1.80
C SER A 242 -15.93 6.15 -3.01
N GLY A 243 -15.45 5.31 -3.93
CA GLY A 243 -16.20 4.96 -5.13
C GLY A 243 -15.40 4.18 -6.15
N ILE A 244 -15.99 3.90 -7.29
CA ILE A 244 -15.41 3.12 -8.38
C ILE A 244 -15.19 4.01 -9.59
N TYR A 245 -14.02 3.85 -10.20
CA TYR A 245 -13.58 4.57 -11.40
C TYR A 245 -13.28 3.57 -12.51
N LYS A 246 -13.54 3.95 -13.77
CA LYS A 246 -13.18 3.19 -14.97
C LYS A 246 -12.24 4.01 -15.85
N SER A 247 -11.27 3.35 -16.41
CA SER A 247 -10.40 3.82 -17.50
C SER A 247 -10.58 2.93 -18.71
N ILE A 248 -10.48 3.49 -19.92
CA ILE A 248 -10.51 2.78 -21.21
C ILE A 248 -9.24 3.02 -22.04
N ASN A 249 -8.26 3.70 -21.46
CA ASN A 249 -7.02 4.10 -22.12
C ASN A 249 -5.76 3.74 -21.33
N GLY A 250 -5.79 2.60 -20.63
CA GLY A 250 -4.64 2.07 -19.90
C GLY A 250 -4.27 2.89 -18.66
N GLY A 251 -5.28 3.47 -18.01
CA GLY A 251 -5.10 4.25 -16.80
C GLY A 251 -4.67 5.70 -17.01
N ASP A 252 -4.66 6.20 -18.25
CA ASP A 252 -4.27 7.58 -18.52
C ASP A 252 -5.33 8.60 -18.10
N SER A 253 -6.61 8.23 -18.14
CA SER A 253 -7.71 9.01 -17.58
C SER A 253 -8.76 8.12 -16.95
N TRP A 254 -9.53 8.66 -16.01
CA TRP A 254 -10.48 7.93 -15.19
C TRP A 254 -11.80 8.67 -15.06
N ILE A 255 -12.90 7.94 -15.13
CA ILE A 255 -14.26 8.43 -14.93
C ILE A 255 -14.87 7.71 -13.73
N LYS A 256 -15.44 8.45 -12.77
CA LYS A 256 -16.18 7.87 -11.65
C LYS A 256 -17.49 7.28 -12.17
N ILE A 257 -17.72 6.01 -11.89
CA ILE A 257 -18.89 5.27 -12.39
C ILE A 257 -19.85 4.85 -11.29
N SER A 258 -19.47 4.97 -10.01
CA SER A 258 -20.31 4.56 -8.88
C SER A 258 -21.52 5.47 -8.65
N ASP A 259 -21.43 6.75 -9.00
CA ASP A 259 -22.44 7.75 -8.61
C ASP A 259 -23.80 7.56 -9.31
N ASN A 260 -23.84 6.90 -10.48
CA ASN A 260 -25.06 6.66 -11.26
C ASN A 260 -25.34 5.17 -11.50
N SER A 261 -24.79 4.28 -10.67
CA SER A 261 -24.82 2.83 -10.92
C SER A 261 -25.78 2.05 -10.00
N GLY A 262 -26.51 2.75 -9.11
CA GLY A 262 -27.31 2.10 -8.06
C GLY A 262 -26.46 1.56 -6.89
N LEU A 263 -25.15 1.77 -6.90
CA LEU A 263 -24.26 1.46 -5.79
C LEU A 263 -24.43 2.47 -4.65
N PRO A 264 -24.08 2.11 -3.41
CA PRO A 264 -24.03 3.06 -2.30
C PRO A 264 -23.11 4.24 -2.62
N VAL A 265 -23.56 5.45 -2.30
CA VAL A 265 -22.81 6.70 -2.47
C VAL A 265 -22.90 7.56 -1.21
N GLY A 266 -21.96 8.46 -1.02
CA GLY A 266 -21.92 9.37 0.12
C GLY A 266 -21.19 8.81 1.33
N ASN A 267 -21.44 9.41 2.51
CA ASN A 267 -20.89 8.93 3.77
C ASN A 267 -21.44 7.52 4.06
N GLY A 268 -20.60 6.64 4.58
CA GLY A 268 -20.92 5.23 4.80
C GLY A 268 -20.40 4.29 3.72
N VAL A 269 -19.82 4.81 2.63
CA VAL A 269 -19.09 3.99 1.65
C VAL A 269 -17.66 3.80 2.14
N GLY A 270 -17.34 2.59 2.57
CA GLY A 270 -16.03 2.20 3.05
C GLY A 270 -15.13 1.63 1.95
N ARG A 271 -14.31 0.67 2.32
CA ARG A 271 -13.39 -0.02 1.42
C ARG A 271 -14.14 -0.83 0.36
N ILE A 272 -13.65 -0.80 -0.88
CA ILE A 272 -14.21 -1.55 -2.01
C ILE A 272 -13.11 -2.43 -2.59
N GLY A 273 -13.35 -3.75 -2.62
CA GLY A 273 -12.54 -4.71 -3.37
C GLY A 273 -13.14 -4.96 -4.76
N LEU A 274 -12.30 -5.17 -5.75
CA LEU A 274 -12.69 -5.35 -7.15
C LEU A 274 -12.27 -6.72 -7.68
N ALA A 275 -13.14 -7.34 -8.50
CA ALA A 275 -12.79 -8.47 -9.34
C ALA A 275 -13.35 -8.24 -10.74
N VAL A 276 -12.47 -8.11 -11.74
CA VAL A 276 -12.85 -7.82 -13.11
C VAL A 276 -12.93 -9.13 -13.89
N PHE A 277 -14.13 -9.47 -14.38
CA PHE A 277 -14.36 -10.66 -15.18
C PHE A 277 -14.05 -10.41 -16.67
N ASN A 278 -14.48 -9.26 -17.19
CA ASN A 278 -14.16 -8.79 -18.54
C ASN A 278 -14.32 -7.27 -18.63
N GLU A 279 -14.20 -6.69 -19.81
CA GLU A 279 -14.26 -5.23 -20.03
C GLU A 279 -15.57 -4.57 -19.55
N ASN A 280 -16.66 -5.32 -19.45
CA ASN A 280 -18.00 -4.83 -19.15
C ASN A 280 -18.57 -5.36 -17.83
N THR A 281 -17.93 -6.38 -17.23
CA THR A 281 -18.40 -7.03 -16.01
C THR A 281 -17.35 -6.94 -14.92
N VAL A 282 -17.68 -6.22 -13.86
CA VAL A 282 -16.86 -6.10 -12.64
C VAL A 282 -17.72 -6.43 -11.42
N TYR A 283 -17.14 -7.23 -10.54
CA TYR A 283 -17.72 -7.48 -9.22
C TYR A 283 -17.08 -6.55 -8.20
N ALA A 284 -17.89 -5.97 -7.32
CA ALA A 284 -17.42 -5.08 -6.28
C ALA A 284 -17.94 -5.53 -4.91
N LEU A 285 -17.04 -5.74 -3.97
CA LEU A 285 -17.37 -5.99 -2.57
C LEU A 285 -17.23 -4.69 -1.78
N HIS A 286 -18.35 -4.16 -1.31
CA HIS A 286 -18.40 -2.90 -0.56
C HIS A 286 -18.43 -3.13 0.95
N ASP A 287 -17.55 -2.49 1.69
CA ASP A 287 -17.74 -2.22 3.11
C ASP A 287 -18.78 -1.10 3.25
N ASN A 288 -20.01 -1.49 3.62
CA ASN A 288 -21.12 -0.57 3.72
C ASN A 288 -21.42 -0.25 5.19
N GLN A 289 -21.10 0.98 5.62
CA GLN A 289 -21.30 1.47 6.97
C GLN A 289 -22.72 2.00 7.23
N PHE A 290 -23.61 2.01 6.22
CA PHE A 290 -25.02 2.38 6.40
C PHE A 290 -25.73 1.32 7.23
N ARG A 291 -25.95 1.60 8.52
CA ARG A 291 -26.62 0.67 9.45
C ARG A 291 -28.12 0.67 9.25
N ARG A 292 -28.72 -0.50 9.15
CA ARG A 292 -30.18 -0.66 9.16
C ARG A 292 -30.73 -0.25 10.54
N LYS A 293 -31.84 0.52 10.57
CA LYS A 293 -32.42 1.07 11.80
C LYS A 293 -32.77 0.02 12.90
N ASN A 294 -32.88 -1.26 12.57
CA ASN A 294 -33.32 -2.33 13.47
C ASN A 294 -32.23 -3.24 14.03
N GLU A 295 -30.92 -3.04 13.69
CA GLU A 295 -29.85 -3.94 14.16
C GLU A 295 -29.42 -3.70 15.61
N LYS A 296 -29.78 -2.57 16.22
CA LYS A 296 -29.47 -2.29 17.63
C LYS A 296 -30.22 -3.19 18.62
N LYS A 297 -31.35 -3.80 18.25
CA LYS A 297 -32.16 -4.64 19.16
C LYS A 297 -31.70 -6.10 19.26
N LYS A 298 -30.96 -6.64 18.30
CA LYS A 298 -30.52 -8.05 18.33
C LYS A 298 -29.22 -8.32 19.12
N ARG A 299 -28.42 -7.30 19.41
CA ARG A 299 -27.17 -7.47 20.18
C ARG A 299 -27.31 -7.31 21.70
N ALA A 300 -28.48 -6.89 22.19
CA ALA A 300 -28.74 -6.73 23.61
C ALA A 300 -29.48 -7.94 24.28
N SER A 301 -29.66 -9.05 23.54
CA SER A 301 -30.39 -10.22 24.01
C SER A 301 -29.62 -11.55 23.93
N ASN A 302 -28.27 -11.48 23.91
CA ASN A 302 -27.42 -12.68 24.09
C ASN A 302 -26.40 -12.43 25.20
#